data_2b522e7ddc3aff33dc663506112e0d21
#
_entry.id   2b522e7ddc3aff33dc663506112e0d21
#
_cell.length_a   1.000
_cell.length_b   1.000
_cell.length_c   1.000
_cell.angle_alpha   90.00
_cell.angle_beta   90.00
_cell.angle_gamma   90.00
#
_symmetry.space_group_name_H-M   'P 1'
#
loop_
_entity.id
_entity.type
_entity.pdbx_description
1 polymer ?
#
loop_
_entity_poly.entity_id
_entity_poly.type
_entity_poly.pdbx_seq_one_letter_code
_entity_poly.pdbx_strand_id
1 'polypeptide(L)'
;VSSPRRSKEKRRQRTLTWVLAVISLFTVAPLIAVAVLALSPADAPTLPYAVPSSLTFDNIVRIFNVGEFPLWLWNSFLYSAVSVVVVLLTASMAAYALARKRFPGRNALLWAIIATMMVPVQATLIPTFILISKMGGVNTLWGLILPTLANAQAIFLIRQFVRDMPEELFDAARIDGAGEWRTFWQIVLPLIRPVLATLAIFVFLWHWNDLLWPLVVGQSDAARTLTVGLATLNTETASTSNVMAATLVSFLPCLVIFALLQKHIVASITHSGVKG
;
A
#
# COMPACT_ATOMS: atom_id res chain seq x y z
N VAL A 1 -15.47 46.48 -19.17
CA VAL A 1 -14.65 46.94 -18.02
C VAL A 1 -14.51 45.75 -17.08
N SER A 2 -13.34 45.08 -17.09
CA SER A 2 -13.08 43.95 -16.24
C SER A 2 -12.89 44.39 -14.78
N SER A 3 -13.73 43.92 -13.87
CA SER A 3 -13.68 44.32 -12.46
C SER A 3 -12.32 44.03 -11.82
N PRO A 4 -11.77 44.93 -10.98
CA PRO A 4 -10.44 44.79 -10.35
C PRO A 4 -10.36 43.55 -9.45
N ARG A 5 -11.45 42.95 -9.01
CA ARG A 5 -11.53 41.69 -8.27
C ARG A 5 -11.09 40.49 -9.11
N ARG A 6 -11.49 40.40 -10.39
CA ARG A 6 -11.09 39.32 -11.32
C ARG A 6 -9.56 39.33 -11.63
N SER A 7 -8.95 40.49 -11.68
CA SER A 7 -7.51 40.63 -11.91
C SER A 7 -6.68 40.13 -10.70
N LYS A 8 -7.09 40.50 -9.48
CA LYS A 8 -6.45 40.02 -8.23
C LYS A 8 -6.58 38.50 -8.06
N GLU A 9 -7.73 37.95 -8.40
CA GLU A 9 -8.00 36.51 -8.32
C GLU A 9 -7.15 35.70 -9.32
N LYS A 10 -7.04 36.17 -10.56
CA LYS A 10 -6.15 35.57 -11.57
C LYS A 10 -4.68 35.64 -11.16
N ARG A 11 -4.24 36.74 -10.53
CA ARG A 11 -2.87 36.86 -10.04
C ARG A 11 -2.61 35.89 -8.89
N ARG A 12 -3.52 35.77 -7.94
CA ARG A 12 -3.43 34.81 -6.83
C ARG A 12 -3.40 33.36 -7.33
N GLN A 13 -4.25 33.03 -8.32
CA GLN A 13 -4.23 31.70 -8.93
C GLN A 13 -2.90 31.41 -9.62
N ARG A 14 -2.35 32.36 -10.39
CA ARG A 14 -1.04 32.20 -11.00
C ARG A 14 0.06 32.00 -9.95
N THR A 15 0.08 32.78 -8.91
CA THR A 15 1.07 32.62 -7.82
C THR A 15 0.95 31.25 -7.18
N LEU A 16 -0.26 30.79 -6.85
CA LEU A 16 -0.50 29.45 -6.32
C LEU A 16 -0.04 28.35 -7.29
N THR A 17 -0.31 28.50 -8.59
CA THR A 17 0.15 27.53 -9.59
C THR A 17 1.68 27.47 -9.66
N TRP A 18 2.38 28.61 -9.63
CA TRP A 18 3.84 28.63 -9.59
C TRP A 18 4.41 28.00 -8.32
N VAL A 19 3.84 28.33 -7.15
CA VAL A 19 4.25 27.72 -5.87
C VAL A 19 4.06 26.19 -5.92
N LEU A 20 2.89 25.74 -6.38
CA LEU A 20 2.63 24.31 -6.52
C LEU A 20 3.57 23.64 -7.53
N ALA A 21 3.87 24.30 -8.65
CA ALA A 21 4.81 23.78 -9.65
C ALA A 21 6.23 23.62 -9.08
N VAL A 22 6.70 24.60 -8.31
CA VAL A 22 8.01 24.54 -7.66
C VAL A 22 8.07 23.43 -6.62
N ILE A 23 7.03 23.32 -5.76
CA ILE A 23 6.94 22.23 -4.78
C ILE A 23 6.92 20.87 -5.49
N SER A 24 6.11 20.74 -6.55
CA SER A 24 6.03 19.48 -7.33
C SER A 24 7.37 19.13 -7.96
N LEU A 25 8.07 20.11 -8.54
CA LEU A 25 9.41 19.90 -9.12
C LEU A 25 10.41 19.43 -8.07
N PHE A 26 10.42 20.07 -6.90
CA PHE A 26 11.28 19.67 -5.79
C PHE A 26 10.97 18.25 -5.28
N THR A 27 9.68 17.88 -5.22
CA THR A 27 9.24 16.55 -4.80
C THR A 27 9.63 15.47 -5.84
N VAL A 28 9.61 15.80 -7.12
CA VAL A 28 9.93 14.85 -8.21
C VAL A 28 11.44 14.78 -8.50
N ALA A 29 12.22 15.80 -8.12
CA ALA A 29 13.65 15.86 -8.37
C ALA A 29 14.44 14.61 -7.91
N PRO A 30 14.22 14.05 -6.70
CA PRO A 30 14.89 12.81 -6.30
C PRO A 30 14.56 11.62 -7.20
N LEU A 31 13.32 11.51 -7.68
CA LEU A 31 12.91 10.42 -8.59
C LEU A 31 13.59 10.58 -9.96
N ILE A 32 13.73 11.81 -10.46
CA ILE A 32 14.47 12.10 -11.67
C ILE A 32 15.94 11.70 -11.50
N ALA A 33 16.54 12.02 -10.34
CA ALA A 33 17.92 11.62 -10.04
C ALA A 33 18.10 10.11 -10.04
N VAL A 34 17.19 9.36 -9.40
CA VAL A 34 17.20 7.89 -9.46
C VAL A 34 17.06 7.38 -10.88
N ALA A 35 16.16 7.96 -11.70
CA ALA A 35 15.98 7.55 -13.09
C ALA A 35 17.22 7.83 -13.94
N VAL A 36 17.86 9.01 -13.78
CA VAL A 36 19.10 9.36 -14.48
C VAL A 36 20.23 8.41 -14.10
N LEU A 37 20.42 8.12 -12.80
CA LEU A 37 21.46 7.20 -12.35
C LEU A 37 21.17 5.74 -12.77
N ALA A 38 19.92 5.32 -12.76
CA ALA A 38 19.51 3.99 -13.23
C ALA A 38 19.85 3.76 -14.72
N LEU A 39 19.76 4.82 -15.52
CA LEU A 39 20.03 4.79 -16.95
C LEU A 39 21.48 5.22 -17.29
N SER A 40 22.33 5.47 -16.31
CA SER A 40 23.72 5.84 -16.50
C SER A 40 24.60 4.61 -16.70
N PRO A 41 25.64 4.65 -17.55
CA PRO A 41 26.64 3.60 -17.63
C PRO A 41 27.22 3.25 -16.22
N ALA A 42 27.56 2.00 -16.01
CA ALA A 42 28.01 1.51 -14.68
C ALA A 42 29.29 2.17 -14.16
N ASP A 43 30.10 2.70 -15.06
CA ASP A 43 31.37 3.41 -14.85
C ASP A 43 31.22 4.95 -14.88
N ALA A 44 30.00 5.45 -15.11
CA ALA A 44 29.76 6.88 -15.14
C ALA A 44 29.94 7.52 -13.76
N PRO A 45 30.44 8.76 -13.68
CA PRO A 45 30.49 9.50 -12.43
C PRO A 45 29.08 9.69 -11.86
N THR A 46 28.96 9.53 -10.53
CA THR A 46 27.69 9.64 -9.83
C THR A 46 27.35 11.10 -9.52
N LEU A 47 26.05 11.42 -9.49
CA LEU A 47 25.59 12.72 -8.99
C LEU A 47 26.06 12.93 -7.53
N PRO A 48 26.41 14.16 -7.10
CA PRO A 48 26.24 15.45 -7.82
C PRO A 48 27.42 15.87 -8.70
N TYR A 49 28.41 15.02 -8.91
CA TYR A 49 29.71 15.40 -9.50
C TYR A 49 29.68 15.55 -11.02
N ALA A 50 28.86 14.78 -11.71
CA ALA A 50 28.65 14.94 -13.14
C ALA A 50 27.30 14.39 -13.61
N VAL A 51 26.76 14.99 -14.68
CA VAL A 51 25.62 14.43 -15.42
C VAL A 51 26.18 13.41 -16.42
N PRO A 52 25.59 12.18 -16.51
CA PRO A 52 26.05 11.18 -17.45
C PRO A 52 26.03 11.70 -18.89
N SER A 53 27.06 11.40 -19.66
CA SER A 53 27.19 11.79 -21.07
C SER A 53 26.29 10.97 -22.01
N SER A 54 25.85 9.79 -21.56
CA SER A 54 24.98 8.88 -22.31
C SER A 54 24.00 8.19 -21.37
N LEU A 55 22.88 7.73 -21.92
CA LEU A 55 21.88 6.93 -21.20
C LEU A 55 21.84 5.53 -21.83
N THR A 56 21.73 4.50 -20.98
CA THR A 56 21.64 3.10 -21.38
C THR A 56 20.58 2.37 -20.60
N PHE A 57 19.99 1.32 -21.19
CA PHE A 57 19.09 0.39 -20.51
C PHE A 57 19.81 -0.86 -19.99
N ASP A 58 21.13 -0.95 -20.18
CA ASP A 58 21.91 -2.16 -19.83
C ASP A 58 21.79 -2.53 -18.35
N ASN A 59 21.70 -1.55 -17.44
CA ASN A 59 21.52 -1.83 -16.02
C ASN A 59 20.17 -2.49 -15.74
N ILE A 60 19.11 -2.03 -16.42
CA ILE A 60 17.78 -2.65 -16.28
C ILE A 60 17.81 -4.08 -16.83
N VAL A 61 18.39 -4.30 -18.01
CA VAL A 61 18.54 -5.64 -18.57
C VAL A 61 19.37 -6.53 -17.63
N ARG A 62 20.44 -5.99 -17.07
CA ARG A 62 21.33 -6.72 -16.16
C ARG A 62 20.64 -7.20 -14.90
N ILE A 63 19.84 -6.36 -14.22
CA ILE A 63 19.13 -6.76 -12.99
C ILE A 63 18.12 -7.87 -13.22
N PHE A 64 17.55 -7.97 -14.44
CA PHE A 64 16.64 -9.05 -14.79
C PHE A 64 17.34 -10.36 -15.19
N ASN A 65 18.58 -10.29 -15.65
CA ASN A 65 19.34 -11.43 -16.15
C ASN A 65 20.37 -11.97 -15.15
N VAL A 66 20.77 -11.17 -14.16
CA VAL A 66 21.80 -11.52 -13.19
C VAL A 66 21.21 -11.42 -11.78
N GLY A 67 21.17 -12.55 -11.08
CA GLY A 67 20.70 -12.62 -9.70
C GLY A 67 19.21 -12.93 -9.57
N GLU A 68 18.71 -12.76 -8.34
CA GLU A 68 17.36 -13.17 -7.92
C GLU A 68 16.32 -12.05 -7.99
N PHE A 69 16.63 -10.92 -8.65
CA PHE A 69 15.75 -9.74 -8.70
C PHE A 69 14.33 -10.04 -9.22
N PRO A 70 14.13 -10.82 -10.30
CA PRO A 70 12.79 -11.19 -10.77
C PRO A 70 12.01 -12.00 -9.74
N LEU A 71 12.70 -12.87 -9.00
CA LEU A 71 12.08 -13.68 -7.93
C LEU A 71 11.65 -12.80 -6.76
N TRP A 72 12.50 -11.85 -6.34
CA TRP A 72 12.15 -10.90 -5.26
C TRP A 72 10.96 -10.04 -5.65
N LEU A 73 10.92 -9.58 -6.90
CA LEU A 73 9.81 -8.80 -7.45
C LEU A 73 8.50 -9.62 -7.39
N TRP A 74 8.55 -10.88 -7.81
CA TRP A 74 7.43 -11.80 -7.78
C TRP A 74 6.96 -12.11 -6.36
N ASN A 75 7.89 -12.38 -5.44
CA ASN A 75 7.57 -12.63 -4.03
C ASN A 75 6.89 -11.43 -3.38
N SER A 76 7.39 -10.21 -3.62
CA SER A 76 6.74 -8.99 -3.13
C SER A 76 5.36 -8.79 -3.72
N PHE A 77 5.20 -9.07 -5.02
CA PHE A 77 3.89 -8.97 -5.66
C PHE A 77 2.90 -9.96 -5.06
N LEU A 78 3.28 -11.22 -4.90
CA LEU A 78 2.43 -12.24 -4.27
C LEU A 78 2.12 -11.88 -2.82
N TYR A 79 3.12 -11.50 -2.04
CA TYR A 79 2.92 -11.09 -0.65
C TYR A 79 1.91 -9.96 -0.55
N SER A 80 2.08 -8.89 -1.35
CA SER A 80 1.19 -7.74 -1.33
C SER A 80 -0.20 -8.05 -1.87
N ALA A 81 -0.31 -8.71 -3.03
CA ALA A 81 -1.58 -8.97 -3.68
C ALA A 81 -2.46 -9.95 -2.88
N VAL A 82 -1.86 -11.04 -2.38
CA VAL A 82 -2.60 -12.01 -1.55
C VAL A 82 -3.00 -11.38 -0.22
N SER A 83 -2.12 -10.60 0.42
CA SER A 83 -2.46 -9.87 1.64
C SER A 83 -3.63 -8.90 1.43
N VAL A 84 -3.67 -8.16 0.31
CA VAL A 84 -4.81 -7.29 -0.02
C VAL A 84 -6.11 -8.08 -0.04
N VAL A 85 -6.16 -9.18 -0.80
CA VAL A 85 -7.38 -9.99 -0.93
C VAL A 85 -7.83 -10.51 0.43
N VAL A 86 -6.92 -11.13 1.18
CA VAL A 86 -7.26 -11.78 2.44
C VAL A 86 -7.62 -10.75 3.51
N VAL A 87 -6.85 -9.67 3.66
CA VAL A 87 -7.13 -8.60 4.62
C VAL A 87 -8.48 -7.94 4.33
N LEU A 88 -8.77 -7.60 3.07
CA LEU A 88 -10.03 -6.94 2.75
C LEU A 88 -11.24 -7.85 2.97
N LEU A 89 -11.14 -9.13 2.65
CA LEU A 89 -12.22 -10.10 2.90
C LEU A 89 -12.45 -10.28 4.40
N THR A 90 -11.41 -10.61 5.17
CA THR A 90 -11.53 -10.87 6.60
C THR A 90 -11.97 -9.62 7.36
N ALA A 91 -11.40 -8.45 7.03
CA ALA A 91 -11.78 -7.18 7.65
C ALA A 91 -13.22 -6.78 7.31
N SER A 92 -13.71 -7.00 6.08
CA SER A 92 -15.08 -6.71 5.69
C SER A 92 -16.08 -7.58 6.44
N MET A 93 -15.80 -8.88 6.58
CA MET A 93 -16.64 -9.81 7.33
C MET A 93 -16.70 -9.45 8.82
N ALA A 94 -15.54 -9.18 9.43
CA ALA A 94 -15.44 -8.75 10.82
C ALA A 94 -16.15 -7.40 11.04
N ALA A 95 -15.94 -6.45 10.16
CA ALA A 95 -16.57 -5.13 10.20
C ALA A 95 -18.10 -5.20 10.09
N TYR A 96 -18.62 -6.04 9.18
CA TYR A 96 -20.05 -6.28 9.05
C TYR A 96 -20.65 -6.87 10.34
N ALA A 97 -20.00 -7.90 10.89
CA ALA A 97 -20.45 -8.52 12.13
C ALA A 97 -20.45 -7.50 13.30
N LEU A 98 -19.37 -6.73 13.45
CA LEU A 98 -19.23 -5.73 14.51
C LEU A 98 -20.13 -4.49 14.31
N ALA A 99 -20.55 -4.18 13.08
CA ALA A 99 -21.46 -3.06 12.82
C ALA A 99 -22.92 -3.44 13.00
N ARG A 100 -23.35 -4.60 12.49
CA ARG A 100 -24.78 -4.94 12.30
C ARG A 100 -25.28 -6.09 13.17
N LYS A 101 -24.38 -6.91 13.75
CA LYS A 101 -24.81 -8.03 14.56
C LYS A 101 -24.82 -7.68 16.05
N ARG A 102 -25.77 -8.28 16.76
CA ARG A 102 -25.88 -8.20 18.21
C ARG A 102 -25.45 -9.55 18.80
N PHE A 103 -24.34 -9.54 19.50
CA PHE A 103 -23.82 -10.72 20.21
C PHE A 103 -23.15 -10.29 21.51
N PRO A 104 -23.11 -11.17 22.53
CA PRO A 104 -22.47 -10.87 23.81
C PRO A 104 -20.97 -10.60 23.57
N GLY A 105 -20.41 -9.59 24.23
CA GLY A 105 -19.00 -9.23 24.12
C GLY A 105 -18.63 -8.38 22.89
N ARG A 106 -19.57 -8.03 21.98
CA ARG A 106 -19.28 -7.24 20.78
C ARG A 106 -18.49 -5.96 21.06
N ASN A 107 -18.89 -5.20 22.07
CA ASN A 107 -18.21 -3.96 22.41
C ASN A 107 -16.81 -4.20 22.99
N ALA A 108 -16.66 -5.23 23.83
CA ALA A 108 -15.37 -5.61 24.39
C ALA A 108 -14.41 -6.05 23.26
N LEU A 109 -14.89 -6.86 22.30
CA LEU A 109 -14.10 -7.26 21.14
C LEU A 109 -13.69 -6.05 20.28
N LEU A 110 -14.61 -5.10 20.07
CA LEU A 110 -14.29 -3.87 19.32
C LEU A 110 -13.19 -3.06 20.02
N TRP A 111 -13.31 -2.88 21.35
CA TRP A 111 -12.28 -2.15 22.10
C TRP A 111 -10.95 -2.91 22.13
N ALA A 112 -10.97 -4.23 22.21
CA ALA A 112 -9.76 -5.05 22.09
C ALA A 112 -9.08 -4.83 20.72
N ILE A 113 -9.84 -4.85 19.61
CA ILE A 113 -9.30 -4.56 18.27
C ILE A 113 -8.70 -3.14 18.20
N ILE A 114 -9.39 -2.14 18.74
CA ILE A 114 -8.87 -0.77 18.78
C ILE A 114 -7.60 -0.69 19.63
N ALA A 115 -7.56 -1.37 20.77
CA ALA A 115 -6.38 -1.39 21.64
C ALA A 115 -5.14 -1.99 20.94
N THR A 116 -5.32 -2.99 20.05
CA THR A 116 -4.18 -3.52 19.26
C THR A 116 -3.52 -2.48 18.37
N MET A 117 -4.25 -1.45 17.92
CA MET A 117 -3.68 -0.36 17.11
C MET A 117 -2.70 0.53 17.90
N MET A 118 -2.75 0.49 19.23
CA MET A 118 -1.83 1.23 20.09
C MET A 118 -0.51 0.49 20.32
N VAL A 119 -0.47 -0.80 19.98
CA VAL A 119 0.75 -1.61 20.15
C VAL A 119 1.66 -1.41 18.95
N PRO A 120 2.90 -0.94 19.14
CA PRO A 120 3.87 -0.82 18.04
C PRO A 120 4.17 -2.19 17.42
N VAL A 121 4.16 -2.29 16.10
CA VAL A 121 4.46 -3.53 15.37
C VAL A 121 5.84 -4.09 15.77
N GLN A 122 6.80 -3.21 16.03
CA GLN A 122 8.15 -3.59 16.45
C GLN A 122 8.17 -4.35 17.79
N ALA A 123 7.27 -4.04 18.70
CA ALA A 123 7.17 -4.73 20.00
C ALA A 123 6.64 -6.17 19.85
N THR A 124 5.85 -6.44 18.83
CA THR A 124 5.28 -7.77 18.55
C THR A 124 6.13 -8.60 17.60
N LEU A 125 7.18 -8.02 16.99
CA LEU A 125 7.99 -8.65 15.96
C LEU A 125 8.59 -10.00 16.44
N ILE A 126 9.31 -9.99 17.56
CA ILE A 126 9.96 -11.18 18.10
C ILE A 126 8.98 -12.26 18.54
N PRO A 127 7.94 -11.96 19.35
CA PRO A 127 6.92 -12.96 19.70
C PRO A 127 6.23 -13.57 18.48
N THR A 128 5.90 -12.76 17.49
CA THR A 128 5.28 -13.22 16.24
C THR A 128 6.22 -14.12 15.45
N PHE A 129 7.50 -13.76 15.35
CA PHE A 129 8.51 -14.60 14.69
C PHE A 129 8.64 -15.96 15.38
N ILE A 130 8.71 -16.00 16.73
CA ILE A 130 8.79 -17.26 17.46
C ILE A 130 7.57 -18.14 17.17
N LEU A 131 6.37 -17.56 17.12
CA LEU A 131 5.16 -18.31 16.82
C LEU A 131 5.19 -18.88 15.39
N ILE A 132 5.49 -18.05 14.39
CA ILE A 132 5.57 -18.46 12.98
C ILE A 132 6.67 -19.49 12.77
N SER A 133 7.82 -19.33 13.42
CA SER A 133 8.92 -20.29 13.36
C SER A 133 8.52 -21.67 13.93
N LYS A 134 7.84 -21.70 15.09
CA LYS A 134 7.33 -22.96 15.66
C LYS A 134 6.29 -23.65 14.77
N MET A 135 5.57 -22.87 13.97
CA MET A 135 4.59 -23.40 12.99
C MET A 135 5.24 -23.82 11.67
N GLY A 136 6.56 -23.65 11.49
CA GLY A 136 7.26 -23.96 10.24
C GLY A 136 7.05 -22.93 9.13
N GLY A 137 6.69 -21.70 9.47
CA GLY A 137 6.38 -20.64 8.50
C GLY A 137 7.59 -19.82 8.01
N VAL A 138 8.77 -20.04 8.57
CA VAL A 138 9.99 -19.37 8.10
C VAL A 138 10.28 -19.77 6.66
N ASN A 139 10.66 -18.82 5.83
CA ASN A 139 10.90 -18.99 4.38
C ASN A 139 9.67 -19.45 3.58
N THR A 140 8.47 -19.11 4.04
CA THR A 140 7.25 -19.44 3.32
C THR A 140 6.37 -18.20 3.09
N LEU A 141 5.61 -18.18 1.99
CA LEU A 141 4.67 -17.11 1.69
C LEU A 141 3.56 -16.99 2.76
N TRP A 142 3.06 -18.12 3.28
CA TRP A 142 2.04 -18.08 4.33
C TRP A 142 2.56 -17.52 5.65
N GLY A 143 3.84 -17.75 5.98
CA GLY A 143 4.48 -17.15 7.16
C GLY A 143 4.64 -15.63 7.05
N LEU A 144 4.78 -15.10 5.83
CA LEU A 144 4.73 -13.66 5.56
C LEU A 144 3.31 -13.10 5.74
N ILE A 145 2.29 -13.79 5.23
CA ILE A 145 0.92 -13.29 5.15
C ILE A 145 0.15 -13.48 6.45
N LEU A 146 0.28 -14.61 7.14
CA LEU A 146 -0.58 -14.99 8.27
C LEU A 146 -0.67 -13.92 9.38
N PRO A 147 0.41 -13.28 9.84
CA PRO A 147 0.34 -12.27 10.88
C PRO A 147 -0.40 -10.99 10.46
N THR A 148 -0.52 -10.74 9.16
CA THR A 148 -1.13 -9.52 8.62
C THR A 148 -2.64 -9.62 8.47
N LEU A 149 -3.22 -10.83 8.61
CA LEU A 149 -4.65 -11.08 8.38
C LEU A 149 -5.57 -10.33 9.34
N ALA A 150 -5.13 -10.11 10.57
CA ALA A 150 -5.87 -9.37 11.59
C ALA A 150 -5.56 -7.87 11.51
N ASN A 151 -5.98 -7.21 10.43
CA ASN A 151 -5.74 -5.78 10.23
C ASN A 151 -6.81 -4.94 10.94
N ALA A 152 -6.48 -4.49 12.16
CA ALA A 152 -7.39 -3.70 13.01
C ALA A 152 -7.81 -2.37 12.36
N GLN A 153 -6.91 -1.72 11.62
CA GLN A 153 -7.21 -0.44 10.93
C GLN A 153 -8.24 -0.64 9.82
N ALA A 154 -8.09 -1.70 9.02
CA ALA A 154 -9.06 -2.04 7.99
C ALA A 154 -10.43 -2.39 8.59
N ILE A 155 -10.46 -3.21 9.65
CA ILE A 155 -11.71 -3.57 10.36
C ILE A 155 -12.40 -2.31 10.87
N PHE A 156 -11.67 -1.42 11.53
CA PHE A 156 -12.23 -0.19 12.11
C PHE A 156 -12.80 0.72 11.02
N LEU A 157 -12.04 0.98 9.94
CA LEU A 157 -12.48 1.86 8.87
C LEU A 157 -13.70 1.31 8.13
N ILE A 158 -13.68 0.04 7.72
CA ILE A 158 -14.83 -0.59 7.04
C ILE A 158 -16.05 -0.59 7.95
N ARG A 159 -15.89 -0.90 9.25
CA ARG A 159 -16.98 -0.88 10.22
C ARG A 159 -17.67 0.49 10.28
N GLN A 160 -16.92 1.58 10.20
CA GLN A 160 -17.48 2.93 10.18
C GLN A 160 -18.43 3.12 8.99
N PHE A 161 -17.98 2.72 7.79
CA PHE A 161 -18.81 2.80 6.58
C PHE A 161 -20.06 1.91 6.67
N VAL A 162 -19.91 0.67 7.15
CA VAL A 162 -21.04 -0.25 7.29
C VAL A 162 -22.02 0.25 8.34
N ARG A 163 -21.55 0.87 9.42
CA ARG A 163 -22.41 1.44 10.47
C ARG A 163 -23.28 2.59 9.98
N ASP A 164 -22.71 3.42 9.11
CA ASP A 164 -23.37 4.62 8.60
C ASP A 164 -24.35 4.33 7.43
N MET A 165 -24.49 3.07 7.00
CA MET A 165 -25.51 2.65 6.02
C MET A 165 -26.91 2.76 6.61
N PRO A 166 -27.92 3.19 5.83
CA PRO A 166 -29.32 3.21 6.24
C PRO A 166 -29.83 1.84 6.69
N GLU A 167 -30.63 1.79 7.75
CA GLU A 167 -31.15 0.53 8.29
C GLU A 167 -32.19 -0.09 7.36
N GLU A 168 -32.89 0.74 6.60
CA GLU A 168 -33.91 0.37 5.60
C GLU A 168 -33.38 -0.62 4.56
N LEU A 169 -32.09 -0.54 4.22
CA LEU A 169 -31.45 -1.49 3.28
C LEU A 169 -31.42 -2.91 3.84
N PHE A 170 -31.19 -3.04 5.14
CA PHE A 170 -31.12 -4.34 5.82
C PHE A 170 -32.52 -4.88 6.10
N ASP A 171 -33.49 -4.00 6.38
CA ASP A 171 -34.88 -4.39 6.59
C ASP A 171 -35.52 -4.86 5.27
N ALA A 172 -35.30 -4.16 4.17
CA ALA A 172 -35.72 -4.61 2.85
C ALA A 172 -35.12 -6.00 2.51
N ALA A 173 -33.83 -6.21 2.77
CA ALA A 173 -33.20 -7.51 2.55
C ALA A 173 -33.85 -8.63 3.39
N ARG A 174 -34.25 -8.34 4.63
CA ARG A 174 -34.95 -9.31 5.49
C ARG A 174 -36.33 -9.64 4.95
N ILE A 175 -37.09 -8.63 4.48
CA ILE A 175 -38.42 -8.82 3.88
C ILE A 175 -38.30 -9.67 2.62
N ASP A 176 -37.23 -9.48 1.81
CA ASP A 176 -36.94 -10.30 0.63
C ASP A 176 -36.40 -11.69 0.96
N GLY A 177 -36.31 -12.07 2.24
CA GLY A 177 -35.82 -13.37 2.69
C GLY A 177 -34.32 -13.57 2.48
N ALA A 178 -33.55 -12.52 2.33
CA ALA A 178 -32.08 -12.63 2.18
C ALA A 178 -31.44 -13.04 3.51
N GLY A 179 -30.76 -14.19 3.51
CA GLY A 179 -29.92 -14.59 4.64
C GLY A 179 -28.66 -13.71 4.75
N GLU A 180 -27.93 -13.86 5.87
CA GLU A 180 -26.77 -13.04 6.23
C GLU A 180 -25.66 -13.01 5.17
N TRP A 181 -25.32 -14.17 4.60
CA TRP A 181 -24.33 -14.29 3.53
C TRP A 181 -24.77 -13.56 2.26
N ARG A 182 -26.06 -13.68 1.90
CA ARG A 182 -26.60 -12.96 0.74
C ARG A 182 -26.58 -11.45 0.95
N THR A 183 -26.99 -10.99 2.14
CA THR A 183 -26.92 -9.58 2.52
C THR A 183 -25.48 -9.05 2.47
N PHE A 184 -24.50 -9.81 2.99
CA PHE A 184 -23.10 -9.41 2.95
C PHE A 184 -22.57 -9.27 1.52
N TRP A 185 -22.75 -10.32 0.69
CA TRP A 185 -22.15 -10.35 -0.65
C TRP A 185 -22.88 -9.48 -1.67
N GLN A 186 -24.22 -9.36 -1.58
CA GLN A 186 -25.04 -8.67 -2.58
C GLN A 186 -25.37 -7.23 -2.21
N ILE A 187 -25.31 -6.86 -0.95
CA ILE A 187 -25.66 -5.51 -0.48
C ILE A 187 -24.44 -4.82 0.12
N VAL A 188 -23.87 -5.37 1.19
CA VAL A 188 -22.80 -4.70 1.94
C VAL A 188 -21.54 -4.55 1.09
N LEU A 189 -21.02 -5.65 0.56
CA LEU A 189 -19.75 -5.66 -0.17
C LEU A 189 -19.76 -4.73 -1.41
N PRO A 190 -20.80 -4.69 -2.25
CA PRO A 190 -20.90 -3.71 -3.32
C PRO A 190 -20.94 -2.25 -2.87
N LEU A 191 -21.63 -1.95 -1.78
CA LEU A 191 -21.74 -0.58 -1.27
C LEU A 191 -20.45 -0.06 -0.65
N ILE A 192 -19.61 -0.95 -0.06
CA ILE A 192 -18.30 -0.55 0.49
C ILE A 192 -17.16 -0.60 -0.54
N ARG A 193 -17.40 -0.94 -1.80
CA ARG A 193 -16.36 -0.98 -2.85
C ARG A 193 -15.45 0.26 -2.88
N PRO A 194 -15.96 1.51 -2.74
CA PRO A 194 -15.08 2.68 -2.75
C PRO A 194 -14.05 2.68 -1.61
N VAL A 195 -14.47 2.31 -0.40
CA VAL A 195 -13.55 2.22 0.74
C VAL A 195 -12.61 1.02 0.62
N LEU A 196 -13.09 -0.11 0.06
CA LEU A 196 -12.22 -1.26 -0.21
C LEU A 196 -11.15 -0.93 -1.23
N ALA A 197 -11.47 -0.18 -2.30
CA ALA A 197 -10.48 0.25 -3.28
C ALA A 197 -9.40 1.15 -2.65
N THR A 198 -9.80 2.06 -1.76
CA THR A 198 -8.84 2.90 -1.03
C THR A 198 -7.97 2.07 -0.09
N LEU A 199 -8.57 1.16 0.68
CA LEU A 199 -7.83 0.26 1.57
C LEU A 199 -6.90 -0.69 0.80
N ALA A 200 -7.30 -1.16 -0.39
CA ALA A 200 -6.46 -1.99 -1.24
C ALA A 200 -5.13 -1.32 -1.56
N ILE A 201 -5.16 -0.02 -1.87
CA ILE A 201 -3.92 0.76 -2.13
C ILE A 201 -3.04 0.78 -0.87
N PHE A 202 -3.61 1.15 0.28
CA PHE A 202 -2.84 1.25 1.51
C PHE A 202 -2.26 -0.10 1.95
N VAL A 203 -3.06 -1.16 1.91
CA VAL A 203 -2.62 -2.51 2.27
C VAL A 203 -1.54 -2.99 1.30
N PHE A 204 -1.71 -2.75 -0.02
CA PHE A 204 -0.70 -3.10 -1.01
C PHE A 204 0.62 -2.37 -0.75
N LEU A 205 0.57 -1.04 -0.63
CA LEU A 205 1.77 -0.22 -0.42
C LEU A 205 2.47 -0.55 0.89
N TRP A 206 1.71 -0.87 1.93
CA TRP A 206 2.27 -1.30 3.20
C TRP A 206 3.11 -2.58 3.04
N HIS A 207 2.53 -3.62 2.44
CA HIS A 207 3.22 -4.90 2.25
C HIS A 207 4.34 -4.82 1.19
N TRP A 208 4.14 -4.02 0.15
CA TRP A 208 5.17 -3.79 -0.88
C TRP A 208 6.44 -3.16 -0.33
N ASN A 209 6.29 -2.21 0.62
CA ASN A 209 7.41 -1.49 1.24
C ASN A 209 7.85 -2.11 2.58
N ASP A 210 7.24 -3.23 2.98
CA ASP A 210 7.61 -3.88 4.25
C ASP A 210 9.03 -4.45 4.16
N LEU A 211 9.85 -4.04 5.11
CA LEU A 211 11.22 -4.52 5.26
C LEU A 211 11.36 -5.43 6.48
N LEU A 212 10.79 -5.01 7.62
CA LEU A 212 11.12 -5.61 8.90
C LEU A 212 10.63 -7.05 9.03
N TRP A 213 9.37 -7.30 8.66
CA TRP A 213 8.81 -8.64 8.77
C TRP A 213 9.42 -9.62 7.76
N PRO A 214 9.51 -9.30 6.46
CA PRO A 214 10.20 -10.15 5.50
C PRO A 214 11.70 -10.38 5.80
N LEU A 215 12.39 -9.42 6.40
CA LEU A 215 13.79 -9.56 6.77
C LEU A 215 14.03 -10.69 7.79
N VAL A 216 13.07 -10.88 8.72
CA VAL A 216 13.22 -11.94 9.74
C VAL A 216 12.61 -13.27 9.32
N VAL A 217 11.60 -13.29 8.44
CA VAL A 217 10.88 -14.50 8.02
C VAL A 217 11.37 -15.05 6.69
N GLY A 218 11.66 -14.17 5.71
CA GLY A 218 12.14 -14.54 4.37
C GLY A 218 13.66 -14.54 4.25
N GLN A 219 14.33 -15.39 5.02
CA GLN A 219 15.78 -15.44 5.13
C GLN A 219 16.48 -16.12 3.94
N SER A 220 15.80 -17.05 3.25
CA SER A 220 16.33 -17.71 2.05
C SER A 220 16.13 -16.85 0.81
N ASP A 221 17.00 -17.00 -0.19
CA ASP A 221 16.87 -16.31 -1.48
C ASP A 221 15.53 -16.57 -2.14
N ALA A 222 15.03 -17.81 -2.04
CA ALA A 222 13.72 -18.20 -2.59
C ALA A 222 12.52 -17.49 -1.95
N ALA A 223 12.61 -17.06 -0.68
CA ALA A 223 11.53 -16.39 0.05
C ALA A 223 11.75 -14.88 0.21
N ARG A 224 12.89 -14.37 -0.22
CA ARG A 224 13.25 -12.95 -0.08
C ARG A 224 12.33 -12.06 -0.87
N THR A 225 11.88 -10.98 -0.23
CA THR A 225 11.09 -9.93 -0.89
C THR A 225 12.00 -8.89 -1.54
N LEU A 226 11.42 -8.10 -2.43
CA LEU A 226 12.13 -7.05 -3.17
C LEU A 226 12.83 -6.04 -2.25
N THR A 227 12.14 -5.58 -1.21
CA THR A 227 12.68 -4.59 -0.26
C THR A 227 13.88 -5.13 0.49
N VAL A 228 13.82 -6.40 0.93
CA VAL A 228 14.95 -7.10 1.57
C VAL A 228 16.08 -7.31 0.56
N GLY A 229 15.76 -7.76 -0.66
CA GLY A 229 16.75 -7.95 -1.73
C GLY A 229 17.49 -6.65 -2.08
N LEU A 230 16.76 -5.53 -2.22
CA LEU A 230 17.37 -4.23 -2.47
C LEU A 230 18.28 -3.77 -1.31
N ALA A 231 17.87 -4.02 -0.08
CA ALA A 231 18.69 -3.68 1.09
C ALA A 231 20.01 -4.48 1.14
N THR A 232 19.99 -5.71 0.62
CA THR A 232 21.20 -6.57 0.55
C THR A 232 22.08 -6.28 -0.67
N LEU A 233 21.52 -5.79 -1.78
CA LEU A 233 22.30 -5.38 -2.97
C LEU A 233 23.24 -4.21 -2.70
N ASN A 234 22.97 -3.40 -1.69
CA ASN A 234 23.74 -2.20 -1.35
C ASN A 234 25.07 -2.52 -0.63
N THR A 235 25.42 -3.79 -0.43
CA THR A 235 26.66 -4.22 0.21
C THR A 235 27.70 -4.66 -0.83
N GLU A 236 28.63 -3.76 -1.11
CA GLU A 236 30.02 -4.03 -1.63
C GLU A 236 30.21 -4.49 -3.08
N THR A 237 29.22 -5.01 -3.82
CA THR A 237 29.49 -5.59 -5.15
C THR A 237 28.66 -5.01 -6.32
N ALA A 238 27.57 -4.31 -6.05
CA ALA A 238 26.74 -3.75 -7.10
C ALA A 238 27.13 -2.29 -7.41
N SER A 239 27.26 -1.94 -8.68
CA SER A 239 27.44 -0.53 -9.07
C SER A 239 26.22 0.29 -8.64
N THR A 240 26.44 1.55 -8.28
CA THR A 240 25.36 2.49 -7.92
C THR A 240 24.24 2.50 -8.97
N SER A 241 24.61 2.45 -10.26
CA SER A 241 23.66 2.43 -11.37
C SER A 241 22.75 1.19 -11.37
N ASN A 242 23.29 0.00 -11.00
CA ASN A 242 22.48 -1.21 -10.88
C ASN A 242 21.50 -1.14 -9.71
N VAL A 243 21.94 -0.61 -8.55
CA VAL A 243 21.06 -0.41 -7.39
C VAL A 243 19.96 0.61 -7.72
N MET A 244 20.29 1.70 -8.42
CA MET A 244 19.32 2.69 -8.86
C MET A 244 18.36 2.12 -9.91
N ALA A 245 18.82 1.26 -10.82
CA ALA A 245 17.95 0.56 -11.77
C ALA A 245 16.96 -0.37 -11.06
N ALA A 246 17.41 -1.14 -10.09
CA ALA A 246 16.55 -2.00 -9.30
C ALA A 246 15.53 -1.18 -8.47
N THR A 247 15.97 -0.04 -7.91
CA THR A 247 15.09 0.89 -7.19
C THR A 247 14.05 1.51 -8.13
N LEU A 248 14.44 1.95 -9.33
CA LEU A 248 13.52 2.51 -10.32
C LEU A 248 12.44 1.50 -10.74
N VAL A 249 12.84 0.27 -11.04
CA VAL A 249 11.90 -0.81 -11.41
C VAL A 249 10.97 -1.13 -10.25
N SER A 250 11.47 -1.14 -9.01
CA SER A 250 10.65 -1.40 -7.81
C SER A 250 9.57 -0.34 -7.56
N PHE A 251 9.73 0.85 -8.12
CA PHE A 251 8.75 1.94 -8.03
C PHE A 251 7.57 1.77 -9.00
N LEU A 252 7.76 1.07 -10.12
CA LEU A 252 6.76 0.94 -11.17
C LEU A 252 5.43 0.33 -10.70
N PRO A 253 5.38 -0.77 -9.94
CA PRO A 253 4.12 -1.32 -9.44
C PRO A 253 3.35 -0.34 -8.55
N CYS A 254 4.05 0.43 -7.71
CA CYS A 254 3.43 1.47 -6.87
C CYS A 254 2.79 2.55 -7.73
N LEU A 255 3.48 3.03 -8.77
CA LEU A 255 2.96 4.03 -9.71
C LEU A 255 1.74 3.51 -10.48
N VAL A 256 1.80 2.26 -10.96
CA VAL A 256 0.69 1.63 -11.69
C VAL A 256 -0.54 1.53 -10.81
N ILE A 257 -0.40 1.02 -9.58
CA ILE A 257 -1.52 0.88 -8.65
C ILE A 257 -2.09 2.24 -8.28
N PHE A 258 -1.24 3.23 -8.00
CA PHE A 258 -1.68 4.59 -7.74
C PHE A 258 -2.45 5.17 -8.93
N ALA A 259 -1.91 5.07 -10.15
CA ALA A 259 -2.55 5.58 -11.35
C ALA A 259 -3.92 4.95 -11.63
N LEU A 260 -4.06 3.63 -11.39
CA LEU A 260 -5.33 2.91 -11.57
C LEU A 260 -6.39 3.28 -10.53
N LEU A 261 -5.98 3.53 -9.29
CA LEU A 261 -6.89 3.65 -8.15
C LEU A 261 -7.02 5.08 -7.59
N GLN A 262 -6.23 6.08 -8.06
CA GLN A 262 -6.24 7.47 -7.58
C GLN A 262 -7.64 8.13 -7.62
N LYS A 263 -8.46 7.78 -8.63
CA LYS A 263 -9.84 8.29 -8.74
C LYS A 263 -10.72 7.92 -7.54
N HIS A 264 -10.48 6.79 -6.90
CA HIS A 264 -11.24 6.35 -5.73
C HIS A 264 -10.80 7.08 -4.46
N ILE A 265 -9.51 7.46 -4.37
CA ILE A 265 -8.98 8.28 -3.25
C ILE A 265 -9.64 9.67 -3.29
N VAL A 266 -9.66 10.31 -4.46
CA VAL A 266 -10.25 11.65 -4.61
C VAL A 266 -11.75 11.63 -4.29
N ALA A 267 -12.47 10.61 -4.75
CA ALA A 267 -13.91 10.47 -4.48
C ALA A 267 -14.23 10.32 -2.99
N SER A 268 -13.41 9.58 -2.23
CA SER A 268 -13.61 9.38 -0.80
C SER A 268 -13.40 10.67 0.03
N ILE A 269 -12.44 11.51 -0.38
CA ILE A 269 -12.13 12.79 0.28
C ILE A 269 -13.24 13.82 0.02
N THR A 270 -13.77 13.87 -1.20
CA THR A 270 -14.82 14.85 -1.55
C THR A 270 -16.16 14.56 -0.87
N HIS A 271 -16.50 13.29 -0.62
CA HIS A 271 -17.73 12.94 0.10
C HIS A 271 -17.66 13.24 1.61
N SER A 272 -16.48 13.28 2.20
CA SER A 272 -16.31 13.66 3.61
C SER A 272 -16.29 15.19 3.83
N GLY A 273 -15.98 15.97 2.78
CA GLY A 273 -15.88 17.45 2.84
C GLY A 273 -17.19 18.23 2.63
N VAL A 274 -18.30 17.59 2.30
CA VAL A 274 -19.59 18.25 2.00
C VAL A 274 -20.60 18.08 3.15
N LYS A 275 -20.18 17.88 4.37
CA LYS A 275 -21.03 18.04 5.58
C LYS A 275 -20.62 19.32 6.30
N GLY A 276 -20.98 20.45 5.70
CA GLY A 276 -20.88 21.77 6.28
C GLY A 276 -21.97 22.64 5.67
#